data_e95b34d4011fbb39f8b5719bf7b29834
#
_entry.id   e95b34d4011fbb39f8b5719bf7b29834
#
_cell.length_a   1.000
_cell.length_b   1.000
_cell.length_c   1.000
_cell.angle_alpha   90.00
_cell.angle_beta   90.00
_cell.angle_gamma   90.00
#
_symmetry.space_group_name_H-M   'P 1'
#
loop_
_entity.id
_entity.type
_entity.pdbx_description
1 polymer ?
#
loop_
_entity_poly.entity_id
_entity_poly.type
_entity_poly.pdbx_seq_one_letter_code
_entity_poly.pdbx_strand_id
1 'polypeptide(L)'
;MANLAERSGRSEPTQAYTPPGWPARVRPPNTPDWEATAAAFLLDCCPSDYRAYPVLRRHPVVLARFAAEFVESQVRASADGLAGVRTSLADHVPPEVVQSAAESWAEQGARLVRLRREVGMVEEALRGKVFVRKL
;
A
#
# COMPACT_ATOMS: atom_id res chain seq x y z
N MET A 1 26.04 26.58 -25.44
CA MET A 1 26.85 25.45 -25.12
C MET A 1 26.88 25.15 -23.63
N ALA A 2 26.86 26.18 -22.84
CA ALA A 2 26.77 25.93 -21.40
C ALA A 2 25.57 25.07 -21.06
N ASN A 3 24.57 25.12 -21.89
CA ASN A 3 23.38 24.35 -21.64
C ASN A 3 23.60 22.86 -21.63
N LEU A 4 24.54 22.41 -22.44
CA LEU A 4 24.79 20.99 -22.50
C LEU A 4 25.28 20.43 -21.18
N ALA A 5 26.20 21.14 -20.57
CA ALA A 5 26.74 20.69 -19.31
C ALA A 5 25.66 20.69 -18.23
N GLU A 6 24.83 21.67 -18.26
CA GLU A 6 23.78 21.76 -17.27
C GLU A 6 22.79 20.63 -17.43
N ARG A 7 22.44 20.32 -18.65
CA ARG A 7 21.49 19.24 -18.86
C ARG A 7 22.05 17.91 -18.43
N SER A 8 23.31 17.69 -18.71
CA SER A 8 23.94 16.47 -18.25
C SER A 8 23.90 16.36 -16.75
N GLY A 9 24.26 17.43 -16.08
CA GLY A 9 24.25 17.40 -14.64
C GLY A 9 22.89 17.17 -14.06
N ARG A 10 21.87 17.66 -14.72
CA ARG A 10 20.53 17.48 -14.21
C ARG A 10 20.01 16.08 -14.44
N SER A 11 20.37 15.47 -15.53
CA SER A 11 19.74 14.22 -15.88
C SER A 11 20.23 13.05 -15.04
N GLU A 12 21.48 13.05 -14.62
CA GLU A 12 21.97 11.90 -13.92
C GLU A 12 21.36 11.68 -12.58
N PRO A 13 21.27 12.73 -11.76
CA PRO A 13 20.74 12.48 -10.41
C PRO A 13 19.27 12.16 -10.41
N THR A 14 18.60 12.29 -11.53
CA THR A 14 17.17 12.05 -11.53
C THR A 14 16.81 10.60 -11.57
N GLN A 15 17.80 9.74 -11.67
CA GLN A 15 17.50 8.34 -11.62
C GLN A 15 17.12 7.94 -10.22
N ALA A 16 15.84 7.89 -9.99
CA ALA A 16 15.33 7.56 -8.70
C ALA A 16 15.38 6.06 -8.52
N TYR A 17 15.75 5.64 -7.33
CA TYR A 17 15.73 4.24 -6.99
C TYR A 17 14.32 3.85 -6.53
N THR A 18 13.78 2.82 -7.15
CA THR A 18 12.50 2.25 -6.73
C THR A 18 12.77 0.99 -5.96
N PRO A 19 12.51 0.95 -4.65
CA PRO A 19 12.80 -0.25 -3.87
C PRO A 19 11.94 -1.43 -4.33
N PRO A 20 12.46 -2.65 -4.25
CA PRO A 20 11.65 -3.82 -4.58
C PRO A 20 10.40 -3.88 -3.71
N GLY A 21 9.26 -4.15 -4.34
CA GLY A 21 7.99 -4.21 -3.61
C GLY A 21 7.29 -2.88 -3.42
N TRP A 22 7.91 -1.79 -3.88
CA TRP A 22 7.30 -0.47 -3.79
C TRP A 22 6.01 -0.44 -4.61
N PRO A 23 4.92 0.18 -4.08
CA PRO A 23 3.66 0.19 -4.82
C PRO A 23 3.79 0.95 -6.14
N ALA A 24 3.27 0.35 -7.20
CA ALA A 24 3.40 0.91 -8.54
C ALA A 24 2.74 2.28 -8.66
N ARG A 25 1.71 2.55 -7.85
CA ARG A 25 0.95 3.79 -7.93
C ARG A 25 1.63 4.96 -7.24
N VAL A 26 2.71 4.71 -6.50
CA VAL A 26 3.41 5.75 -5.77
C VAL A 26 4.73 6.03 -6.46
N ARG A 27 5.02 7.29 -6.73
CA ARG A 27 6.28 7.66 -7.33
C ARG A 27 7.42 7.25 -6.39
N PRO A 28 8.60 6.99 -6.94
CA PRO A 28 9.72 6.57 -6.08
C PRO A 28 9.98 7.59 -4.98
N PRO A 29 10.40 7.14 -3.80
CA PRO A 29 10.60 8.08 -2.69
C PRO A 29 11.64 9.13 -3.03
N ASN A 30 11.42 10.32 -2.52
CA ASN A 30 12.32 11.46 -2.67
C ASN A 30 12.40 12.01 -4.10
N THR A 31 11.41 11.67 -4.94
CA THR A 31 11.26 12.31 -6.25
C THR A 31 10.20 13.40 -6.14
N PRO A 32 10.14 14.32 -7.12
CA PRO A 32 9.12 15.38 -7.06
C PRO A 32 7.72 14.79 -6.99
N ASP A 33 6.90 15.35 -6.12
CA ASP A 33 5.49 14.99 -5.97
C ASP A 33 5.24 13.58 -5.47
N TRP A 34 6.28 12.88 -4.98
CA TRP A 34 6.05 11.51 -4.53
C TRP A 34 5.11 11.47 -3.32
N GLU A 35 5.19 12.46 -2.44
CA GLU A 35 4.33 12.46 -1.24
C GLU A 35 2.87 12.63 -1.61
N ALA A 36 2.57 13.38 -2.67
CA ALA A 36 1.20 13.51 -3.12
C ALA A 36 0.66 12.19 -3.64
N THR A 37 1.46 11.44 -4.39
CA THR A 37 1.03 10.12 -4.86
C THR A 37 0.94 9.13 -3.71
N ALA A 38 1.81 9.26 -2.71
CA ALA A 38 1.74 8.42 -1.51
C ALA A 38 0.43 8.67 -0.76
N ALA A 39 0.07 9.94 -0.58
CA ALA A 39 -1.17 10.28 0.12
C ALA A 39 -2.39 9.72 -0.61
N ALA A 40 -2.42 9.84 -1.93
CA ALA A 40 -3.53 9.31 -2.72
C ALA A 40 -3.63 7.79 -2.57
N PHE A 41 -2.49 7.10 -2.64
CA PHE A 41 -2.45 5.66 -2.45
C PHE A 41 -2.95 5.25 -1.06
N LEU A 42 -2.47 5.94 -0.03
CA LEU A 42 -2.85 5.60 1.34
C LEU A 42 -4.33 5.85 1.59
N LEU A 43 -4.88 6.93 1.07
CA LEU A 43 -6.32 7.21 1.21
C LEU A 43 -7.15 6.14 0.52
N ASP A 44 -6.69 5.65 -0.63
CA ASP A 44 -7.41 4.58 -1.33
C ASP A 44 -7.37 3.27 -0.55
N CYS A 45 -6.41 3.09 0.35
CA CYS A 45 -6.36 1.91 1.21
C CYS A 45 -7.31 2.00 2.40
N CYS A 46 -7.84 3.17 2.67
CA CYS A 46 -8.64 3.44 3.87
C CYS A 46 -10.12 3.50 3.54
N PRO A 47 -10.98 3.38 4.55
CA PRO A 47 -12.40 3.65 4.34
C PRO A 47 -12.61 5.04 3.79
N SER A 48 -13.62 5.19 2.95
CA SER A 48 -13.85 6.47 2.27
C SER A 48 -14.13 7.63 3.21
N ASP A 49 -14.70 7.36 4.38
CA ASP A 49 -14.99 8.41 5.35
C ASP A 49 -13.74 9.02 5.96
N TYR A 50 -12.58 8.35 5.86
CA TYR A 50 -11.33 8.94 6.33
C TYR A 50 -10.99 10.22 5.57
N ARG A 51 -11.49 10.36 4.36
CA ARG A 51 -11.22 11.56 3.56
C ARG A 51 -11.80 12.82 4.18
N ALA A 52 -12.74 12.67 5.11
CA ALA A 52 -13.33 13.81 5.80
C ALA A 52 -12.48 14.34 6.96
N TYR A 53 -11.41 13.65 7.35
CA TYR A 53 -10.59 14.05 8.48
C TYR A 53 -9.43 14.93 8.01
N PRO A 54 -9.45 16.23 8.30
CA PRO A 54 -8.40 17.13 7.81
C PRO A 54 -6.99 16.72 8.26
N VAL A 55 -6.85 16.14 9.45
CA VAL A 55 -5.55 15.76 9.97
C VAL A 55 -4.87 14.72 9.07
N LEU A 56 -5.66 13.85 8.45
CA LEU A 56 -5.09 12.84 7.57
C LEU A 56 -4.61 13.43 6.27
N ARG A 57 -5.28 14.49 5.79
CA ARG A 57 -4.87 15.12 4.54
C ARG A 57 -3.69 16.07 4.74
N ARG A 58 -3.56 16.62 5.95
CA ARG A 58 -2.48 17.57 6.21
C ARG A 58 -1.19 16.91 6.67
N HIS A 59 -1.27 15.69 7.19
CA HIS A 59 -0.12 15.03 7.80
C HIS A 59 0.05 13.63 7.24
N PRO A 60 0.84 13.47 6.18
CA PRO A 60 0.99 12.15 5.53
C PRO A 60 1.45 11.05 6.47
N VAL A 61 2.29 11.35 7.46
CA VAL A 61 2.73 10.32 8.42
C VAL A 61 1.56 9.82 9.26
N VAL A 62 0.66 10.73 9.65
CA VAL A 62 -0.54 10.34 10.39
C VAL A 62 -1.43 9.47 9.53
N LEU A 63 -1.62 9.88 8.27
CA LEU A 63 -2.41 9.09 7.32
C LEU A 63 -1.81 7.69 7.14
N ALA A 64 -0.49 7.61 7.02
CA ALA A 64 0.18 6.32 6.86
C ALA A 64 -0.06 5.43 8.07
N ARG A 65 -0.06 6.01 9.28
CA ARG A 65 -0.31 5.24 10.48
C ARG A 65 -1.74 4.70 10.51
N PHE A 66 -2.70 5.53 10.13
CA PHE A 66 -4.10 5.10 10.04
C PHE A 66 -4.27 4.00 9.00
N ALA A 67 -3.66 4.17 7.82
CA ALA A 67 -3.75 3.18 6.76
C ALA A 67 -3.12 1.85 7.18
N ALA A 68 -1.96 1.89 7.83
CA ALA A 68 -1.28 0.68 8.28
C ALA A 68 -2.14 -0.09 9.28
N GLU A 69 -2.76 0.62 10.24
CA GLU A 69 -3.61 -0.03 11.22
C GLU A 69 -4.86 -0.62 10.56
N PHE A 70 -5.45 0.11 9.62
CA PHE A 70 -6.64 -0.39 8.95
C PHE A 70 -6.32 -1.65 8.14
N VAL A 71 -5.26 -1.60 7.33
CA VAL A 71 -4.90 -2.75 6.50
C VAL A 71 -4.53 -3.95 7.38
N GLU A 72 -3.82 -3.73 8.48
CA GLU A 72 -3.49 -4.80 9.41
C GLU A 72 -4.75 -5.46 9.96
N SER A 73 -5.75 -4.66 10.31
CA SER A 73 -7.02 -5.22 10.81
C SER A 73 -7.71 -6.03 9.72
N GLN A 74 -7.60 -5.61 8.45
CA GLN A 74 -8.20 -6.35 7.35
C GLN A 74 -7.48 -7.68 7.12
N VAL A 75 -6.16 -7.71 7.28
CA VAL A 75 -5.40 -8.95 7.17
C VAL A 75 -5.89 -9.95 8.22
N ARG A 76 -6.03 -9.50 9.46
CA ARG A 76 -6.50 -10.36 10.54
C ARG A 76 -7.93 -10.84 10.29
N ALA A 77 -8.81 -9.93 9.89
CA ALA A 77 -10.19 -10.28 9.61
C ALA A 77 -10.30 -11.28 8.47
N SER A 78 -9.48 -11.12 7.44
CA SER A 78 -9.47 -12.03 6.30
C SER A 78 -9.04 -13.44 6.71
N ALA A 79 -8.01 -13.53 7.56
CA ALA A 79 -7.54 -14.82 8.04
C ALA A 79 -8.61 -15.52 8.89
N ASP A 80 -9.27 -14.75 9.77
CA ASP A 80 -10.32 -15.30 10.61
C ASP A 80 -11.51 -15.75 9.77
N GLY A 81 -11.89 -14.96 8.78
CA GLY A 81 -12.98 -15.30 7.89
C GLY A 81 -12.72 -16.57 7.11
N LEU A 82 -11.50 -16.71 6.58
CA LEU A 82 -11.13 -17.92 5.84
C LEU A 82 -11.19 -19.15 6.74
N ALA A 83 -10.72 -19.02 7.98
CA ALA A 83 -10.72 -20.13 8.91
C ALA A 83 -12.13 -20.62 9.21
N GLY A 84 -13.13 -19.70 9.23
CA GLY A 84 -14.49 -20.06 9.60
C GLY A 84 -15.47 -20.22 8.45
N VAL A 85 -15.05 -19.99 7.21
CA VAL A 85 -15.99 -19.89 6.09
C VAL A 85 -16.78 -21.18 5.87
N ARG A 86 -16.12 -22.33 5.97
CA ARG A 86 -16.79 -23.61 5.71
C ARG A 86 -17.85 -23.90 6.77
N THR A 87 -17.51 -23.65 8.01
CA THR A 87 -18.43 -23.87 9.11
C THR A 87 -19.63 -22.93 9.02
N SER A 88 -19.40 -21.67 8.71
CA SER A 88 -20.47 -20.69 8.72
C SER A 88 -21.42 -20.83 7.54
N LEU A 89 -20.97 -21.41 6.42
CA LEU A 89 -21.78 -21.47 5.19
C LEU A 89 -22.30 -22.87 4.86
N ALA A 90 -21.78 -23.91 5.49
CA ALA A 90 -22.05 -25.30 5.09
C ALA A 90 -23.53 -25.61 5.02
N ASP A 91 -24.34 -25.07 5.94
CA ASP A 91 -25.75 -25.39 6.01
C ASP A 91 -26.63 -24.47 5.18
N HIS A 92 -26.02 -23.50 4.48
CA HIS A 92 -26.77 -22.44 3.80
C HIS A 92 -26.57 -22.42 2.30
N VAL A 93 -25.48 -22.99 1.80
CA VAL A 93 -25.18 -23.00 0.37
C VAL A 93 -24.54 -24.34 0.00
N PRO A 94 -24.59 -24.71 -1.30
CA PRO A 94 -23.98 -25.96 -1.75
C PRO A 94 -22.46 -25.99 -1.55
N PRO A 95 -21.87 -27.20 -1.46
CA PRO A 95 -20.42 -27.32 -1.23
C PRO A 95 -19.55 -26.60 -2.26
N GLU A 96 -19.95 -26.57 -3.53
CA GLU A 96 -19.17 -25.87 -4.55
C GLU A 96 -19.18 -24.35 -4.34
N VAL A 97 -20.25 -23.83 -3.77
CA VAL A 97 -20.33 -22.40 -3.42
C VAL A 97 -19.43 -22.11 -2.23
N VAL A 98 -19.42 -23.00 -1.23
CA VAL A 98 -18.49 -22.88 -0.10
C VAL A 98 -17.06 -22.84 -0.59
N GLN A 99 -16.72 -23.73 -1.53
CA GLN A 99 -15.37 -23.80 -2.06
C GLN A 99 -15.00 -22.50 -2.79
N SER A 100 -15.91 -21.99 -3.63
CA SER A 100 -15.66 -20.72 -4.32
C SER A 100 -15.49 -19.56 -3.34
N ALA A 101 -16.28 -19.54 -2.28
CA ALA A 101 -16.16 -18.51 -1.26
C ALA A 101 -14.80 -18.59 -0.57
N ALA A 102 -14.36 -19.81 -0.25
CA ALA A 102 -13.06 -20.00 0.39
C ALA A 102 -11.93 -19.55 -0.50
N GLU A 103 -12.00 -19.85 -1.81
CA GLU A 103 -10.98 -19.43 -2.76
C GLU A 103 -10.93 -17.92 -2.90
N SER A 104 -12.10 -17.28 -2.95
CA SER A 104 -12.16 -15.81 -3.02
C SER A 104 -11.58 -15.18 -1.77
N TRP A 105 -11.86 -15.75 -0.61
CA TRP A 105 -11.34 -15.24 0.66
C TRP A 105 -9.82 -15.37 0.71
N ALA A 106 -9.29 -16.53 0.25
CA ALA A 106 -7.86 -16.74 0.23
C ALA A 106 -7.16 -15.76 -0.72
N GLU A 107 -7.77 -15.50 -1.87
CA GLU A 107 -7.23 -14.55 -2.83
C GLU A 107 -7.23 -13.14 -2.25
N GLN A 108 -8.32 -12.74 -1.60
CA GLN A 108 -8.39 -11.44 -0.95
C GLN A 108 -7.33 -11.32 0.14
N GLY A 109 -7.15 -12.38 0.93
CA GLY A 109 -6.13 -12.38 1.97
C GLY A 109 -4.74 -12.17 1.43
N ALA A 110 -4.40 -12.84 0.33
CA ALA A 110 -3.09 -12.67 -0.31
C ALA A 110 -2.89 -11.24 -0.79
N ARG A 111 -3.94 -10.64 -1.36
CA ARG A 111 -3.88 -9.24 -1.81
C ARG A 111 -3.64 -8.31 -0.63
N LEU A 112 -4.33 -8.55 0.48
CA LEU A 112 -4.18 -7.72 1.66
C LEU A 112 -2.80 -7.82 2.29
N VAL A 113 -2.19 -8.99 2.26
CA VAL A 113 -0.82 -9.17 2.77
C VAL A 113 0.17 -8.36 1.93
N ARG A 114 -0.01 -8.37 0.60
CA ARG A 114 0.84 -7.54 -0.27
C ARG A 114 0.63 -6.06 0.03
N LEU A 115 -0.62 -5.66 0.19
CA LEU A 115 -0.94 -4.26 0.48
C LEU A 115 -0.33 -3.82 1.81
N ARG A 116 -0.39 -4.69 2.83
CA ARG A 116 0.22 -4.39 4.13
C ARG A 116 1.70 -4.08 3.97
N ARG A 117 2.39 -4.86 3.15
CA ARG A 117 3.82 -4.65 2.91
C ARG A 117 4.05 -3.33 2.21
N GLU A 118 3.24 -3.02 1.19
CA GLU A 118 3.37 -1.78 0.45
C GLU A 118 3.12 -0.56 1.33
N VAL A 119 2.07 -0.60 2.14
CA VAL A 119 1.77 0.49 3.06
C VAL A 119 2.90 0.68 4.05
N GLY A 120 3.47 -0.43 4.55
CA GLY A 120 4.59 -0.36 5.48
C GLY A 120 5.80 0.34 4.88
N MET A 121 6.11 0.05 3.61
CA MET A 121 7.24 0.70 2.93
C MET A 121 6.99 2.19 2.75
N VAL A 122 5.79 2.57 2.38
CA VAL A 122 5.45 3.98 2.20
C VAL A 122 5.52 4.71 3.54
N GLU A 123 5.03 4.08 4.60
CA GLU A 123 5.13 4.68 5.94
C GLU A 123 6.58 4.89 6.34
N GLU A 124 7.44 3.90 6.11
CA GLU A 124 8.85 4.04 6.43
C GLU A 124 9.48 5.20 5.67
N ALA A 125 9.16 5.32 4.38
CA ALA A 125 9.70 6.40 3.57
C ALA A 125 9.22 7.76 4.06
N LEU A 126 7.94 7.87 4.43
CA LEU A 126 7.40 9.12 4.95
C LEU A 126 8.03 9.51 6.28
N ARG A 127 8.49 8.52 7.05
CA ARG A 127 9.20 8.77 8.31
C ARG A 127 10.67 9.04 8.12
N GLY A 128 11.15 9.07 6.88
CA GLY A 128 12.52 9.45 6.58
C GLY A 128 13.47 8.34 6.21
N LYS A 129 13.00 7.09 6.12
CA LYS A 129 13.88 6.01 5.71
C LYS A 129 14.34 6.23 4.28
N VAL A 130 15.64 6.06 4.06
CA VAL A 130 16.24 6.13 2.73
C VAL A 130 16.52 4.70 2.29
N PHE A 131 15.93 4.34 1.15
CA PHE A 131 16.15 3.03 0.56
C PHE A 131 17.34 3.11 -0.37
N VAL A 132 18.25 2.14 -0.25
CA VAL A 132 19.46 2.14 -1.06
C VAL A 132 19.52 0.85 -1.86
N ARG A 133 20.10 0.96 -3.04
CA ARG A 133 20.28 -0.19 -3.90
C ARG A 133 21.34 -1.11 -3.31
N LYS A 134 21.05 -2.40 -3.27
CA LYS A 134 22.03 -3.37 -2.85
C LYS A 134 23.00 -3.66 -3.99
N LEU A 135 24.25 -3.77 -3.65
CA LEU A 135 25.28 -4.04 -4.65
C LEU A 135 25.55 -5.54 -4.80
#